data_6adf4b9527fca76d7452f1b1abc94c9b
#
_entry.id   6adf4b9527fca76d7452f1b1abc94c9b
#
_cell.length_a   1.000
_cell.length_b   1.000
_cell.length_c   1.000
_cell.angle_alpha   90.00
_cell.angle_beta   90.00
_cell.angle_gamma   90.00
#
_symmetry.space_group_name_H-M   'P 1'
#
loop_
_entity.id
_entity.type
_entity.pdbx_description
1 polymer ?
#
loop_
_entity_poly.entity_id
_entity_poly.type
_entity_poly.pdbx_seq_one_letter_code
_entity_poly.pdbx_strand_id
1 'polypeptide(L)'
;VERAVEMVEKSLTKYGAPVYVRHEIVHNKFVVNNLREKGVVFVDSLEEIPKNTKQPVIFSAHGVAQRVINKAKNYNMLFYDAICPLVSKIHKEIIQLENNEYKILMIGHEHHPEVEGTAGQLKDIANLTLVQNIEDVDKLYFPLNQKLAYITQTTLSVFDTQEIVDALEKKYPSILAPKKSDICYATSNRQLSVQDMSKNVDAFFVIGAHNSSNSIRLVETAKRFGCKHSELVENINDFDYSILAEFNTIGLTASASAPEEQLNLFIEEIKKVYTIEVLNFKEDENITFKIPNFLN
;
A
#
# COMPACT_ATOMS: atom_id res chain seq x y z
N VAL A 1 -7.97 -0.81 1.90
CA VAL A 1 -8.23 -0.78 0.45
C VAL A 1 -9.71 -0.73 0.17
N GLU A 2 -10.50 -1.73 0.57
CA GLU A 2 -11.96 -1.80 0.33
C GLU A 2 -12.69 -0.51 0.74
N ARG A 3 -12.43 -0.01 1.95
CA ARG A 3 -13.01 1.25 2.43
C ARG A 3 -12.78 2.42 1.48
N ALA A 4 -11.60 2.54 0.86
CA ALA A 4 -11.29 3.63 -0.03
C ALA A 4 -12.07 3.51 -1.36
N VAL A 5 -12.16 2.32 -1.91
CA VAL A 5 -12.95 2.02 -3.11
C VAL A 5 -14.44 2.29 -2.85
N GLU A 6 -14.96 1.78 -1.73
CA GLU A 6 -16.35 1.98 -1.32
C GLU A 6 -16.70 3.48 -1.12
N MET A 7 -15.77 4.28 -0.60
CA MET A 7 -15.97 5.73 -0.49
C MET A 7 -16.13 6.40 -1.87
N VAL A 8 -15.38 5.95 -2.88
CA VAL A 8 -15.53 6.44 -4.26
C VAL A 8 -16.90 6.03 -4.84
N GLU A 9 -17.29 4.77 -4.69
CA GLU A 9 -18.57 4.26 -5.19
C GLU A 9 -19.78 4.95 -4.52
N LYS A 10 -19.74 5.13 -3.21
CA LYS A 10 -20.76 5.91 -2.50
C LYS A 10 -20.79 7.37 -2.94
N SER A 11 -19.65 7.96 -3.27
CA SER A 11 -19.60 9.32 -3.80
C SER A 11 -20.22 9.41 -5.19
N LEU A 12 -19.97 8.42 -6.06
CA LEU A 12 -20.65 8.32 -7.36
C LEU A 12 -22.18 8.22 -7.20
N THR A 13 -22.63 7.39 -6.26
CA THR A 13 -24.07 7.23 -5.97
C THR A 13 -24.69 8.53 -5.46
N LYS A 14 -23.99 9.25 -4.59
CA LYS A 14 -24.51 10.46 -3.94
C LYS A 14 -24.48 11.70 -4.83
N TYR A 15 -23.41 11.89 -5.59
CA TYR A 15 -23.14 13.12 -6.34
C TYR A 15 -23.29 12.96 -7.86
N GLY A 16 -23.35 11.70 -8.36
CA GLY A 16 -23.25 11.40 -9.78
C GLY A 16 -21.83 11.58 -10.33
N ALA A 17 -21.64 11.20 -11.57
CA ALA A 17 -20.39 11.42 -12.28
C ALA A 17 -20.26 12.88 -12.76
N PRO A 18 -19.03 13.42 -12.87
CA PRO A 18 -17.79 12.82 -12.48
C PRO A 18 -17.53 12.91 -10.97
N VAL A 19 -16.81 11.93 -10.41
CA VAL A 19 -16.15 12.05 -9.11
C VAL A 19 -14.64 12.08 -9.37
N TYR A 20 -13.95 13.06 -8.78
CA TYR A 20 -12.51 13.21 -8.97
C TYR A 20 -11.76 12.41 -7.91
N VAL A 21 -10.68 11.73 -8.30
CA VAL A 21 -9.78 11.03 -7.37
C VAL A 21 -8.36 11.49 -7.65
N ARG A 22 -7.69 12.01 -6.61
CA ARG A 22 -6.29 12.43 -6.74
C ARG A 22 -5.38 11.22 -6.58
N HIS A 23 -4.59 10.95 -7.63
CA HIS A 23 -3.82 9.72 -7.87
C HIS A 23 -4.73 8.48 -7.95
N GLU A 24 -4.15 7.33 -8.16
CA GLU A 24 -4.88 6.06 -8.06
C GLU A 24 -5.41 5.89 -6.63
N ILE A 25 -6.68 5.50 -6.50
CA ILE A 25 -7.28 5.27 -5.17
C ILE A 25 -6.53 4.18 -4.40
N VAL A 26 -6.09 3.18 -5.13
CA VAL A 26 -5.21 2.08 -4.72
C VAL A 26 -4.39 1.65 -5.94
N HIS A 27 -3.22 1.06 -5.74
CA HIS A 27 -2.38 0.56 -6.84
C HIS A 27 -2.92 -0.77 -7.38
N ASN A 28 -3.95 -0.69 -8.20
CA ASN A 28 -4.55 -1.83 -8.91
C ASN A 28 -5.28 -1.34 -10.17
N LYS A 29 -4.77 -1.69 -11.35
CA LYS A 29 -5.33 -1.25 -12.64
C LYS A 29 -6.76 -1.72 -12.87
N PHE A 30 -7.11 -2.93 -12.44
CA PHE A 30 -8.47 -3.45 -12.55
C PHE A 30 -9.45 -2.55 -11.79
N VAL A 31 -9.14 -2.21 -10.53
CA VAL A 31 -9.96 -1.31 -9.72
C VAL A 31 -10.06 0.08 -10.36
N VAL A 32 -8.93 0.64 -10.79
CA VAL A 32 -8.86 1.97 -11.40
C VAL A 32 -9.69 2.03 -12.68
N ASN A 33 -9.59 1.02 -13.55
CA ASN A 33 -10.35 0.98 -14.81
C ASN A 33 -11.86 0.80 -14.56
N ASN A 34 -12.25 -0.08 -13.66
CA ASN A 34 -13.66 -0.26 -13.26
C ASN A 34 -14.26 1.06 -12.75
N LEU A 35 -13.52 1.81 -11.94
CA LEU A 35 -13.98 3.11 -11.45
C LEU A 35 -14.04 4.17 -12.57
N ARG A 36 -13.10 4.15 -13.54
CA ARG A 36 -13.16 5.04 -14.72
C ARG A 36 -14.43 4.78 -15.56
N GLU A 37 -14.77 3.52 -15.79
CA GLU A 37 -16.01 3.12 -16.50
C GLU A 37 -17.26 3.63 -15.78
N LYS A 38 -17.24 3.71 -14.45
CA LYS A 38 -18.32 4.26 -13.62
C LYS A 38 -18.34 5.80 -13.59
N GLY A 39 -17.39 6.47 -14.24
CA GLY A 39 -17.35 7.95 -14.36
C GLY A 39 -16.44 8.64 -13.34
N VAL A 40 -15.47 7.91 -12.77
CA VAL A 40 -14.40 8.52 -11.96
C VAL A 40 -13.34 9.12 -12.87
N VAL A 41 -12.90 10.33 -12.54
CA VAL A 41 -11.79 11.02 -13.19
C VAL A 41 -10.60 11.06 -12.25
N PHE A 42 -9.53 10.36 -12.61
CA PHE A 42 -8.27 10.38 -11.86
C PHE A 42 -7.43 11.56 -12.33
N VAL A 43 -6.90 12.31 -11.37
CA VAL A 43 -6.06 13.49 -11.59
C VAL A 43 -4.79 13.39 -10.76
N ASP A 44 -3.70 13.95 -11.26
CA ASP A 44 -2.43 14.01 -10.51
C ASP A 44 -2.38 15.26 -9.64
N SER A 45 -3.03 16.34 -10.09
CA SER A 45 -3.05 17.60 -9.35
C SER A 45 -4.46 18.20 -9.25
N LEU A 46 -4.68 19.03 -8.22
CA LEU A 46 -5.97 19.70 -8.02
C LEU A 46 -6.27 20.77 -9.09
N GLU A 47 -5.26 21.22 -9.81
CA GLU A 47 -5.36 22.20 -10.90
C GLU A 47 -6.07 21.66 -12.13
N GLU A 48 -6.06 20.33 -12.32
CA GLU A 48 -6.76 19.67 -13.42
C GLU A 48 -8.27 19.64 -13.23
N ILE A 49 -8.73 19.91 -12.00
CA ILE A 49 -10.14 19.89 -11.64
C ILE A 49 -10.78 21.28 -11.94
N PRO A 50 -11.93 21.33 -12.60
CA PRO A 50 -12.62 22.58 -12.86
C PRO A 50 -12.87 23.40 -11.57
N LYS A 51 -12.42 24.65 -11.52
CA LYS A 51 -12.45 25.51 -10.32
C LYS A 51 -13.83 25.70 -9.68
N ASN A 52 -14.89 25.61 -10.47
CA ASN A 52 -16.27 25.85 -10.01
C ASN A 52 -17.07 24.54 -9.89
N THR A 53 -16.41 23.39 -9.88
CA THR A 53 -17.10 22.11 -9.74
C THR A 53 -17.74 21.97 -8.35
N LYS A 54 -18.94 21.39 -8.31
CA LYS A 54 -19.60 20.96 -7.08
C LYS A 54 -19.32 19.48 -6.77
N GLN A 55 -18.60 18.82 -7.66
CA GLN A 55 -18.29 17.41 -7.54
C GLN A 55 -17.17 17.19 -6.52
N PRO A 56 -17.22 16.10 -5.77
CA PRO A 56 -16.21 15.82 -4.74
C PRO A 56 -14.87 15.39 -5.34
N VAL A 57 -13.81 15.70 -4.59
CA VAL A 57 -12.46 15.16 -4.79
C VAL A 57 -12.18 14.18 -3.69
N ILE A 58 -11.69 12.99 -4.02
CA ILE A 58 -11.30 11.97 -3.04
C ILE A 58 -9.78 11.83 -3.05
N PHE A 59 -9.17 11.91 -1.88
CA PHE A 59 -7.76 11.63 -1.69
C PHE A 59 -7.56 10.13 -1.48
N SER A 60 -6.50 9.58 -2.08
CA SER A 60 -6.24 8.14 -2.10
C SER A 60 -5.96 7.53 -0.73
N ALA A 61 -5.99 6.21 -0.67
CA ALA A 61 -5.71 5.45 0.55
C ALA A 61 -4.28 5.68 1.11
N HIS A 62 -3.35 6.13 0.27
CA HIS A 62 -1.96 6.42 0.64
C HIS A 62 -1.80 7.67 1.52
N GLY A 63 -2.87 8.49 1.63
CA GLY A 63 -2.81 9.79 2.28
C GLY A 63 -2.18 10.87 1.39
N VAL A 64 -2.28 12.11 1.82
CA VAL A 64 -1.74 13.27 1.09
C VAL A 64 -1.02 14.21 2.04
N ALA A 65 -0.05 14.95 1.52
CA ALA A 65 0.64 16.01 2.26
C ALA A 65 -0.36 17.09 2.72
N GLN A 66 -0.12 17.68 3.88
CA GLN A 66 -0.97 18.74 4.46
C GLN A 66 -1.17 19.93 3.50
N ARG A 67 -0.16 20.25 2.67
CA ARG A 67 -0.25 21.28 1.63
C ARG A 67 -1.37 21.03 0.61
N VAL A 68 -1.65 19.76 0.28
CA VAL A 68 -2.73 19.37 -0.66
C VAL A 68 -4.09 19.62 -0.04
N ILE A 69 -4.26 19.26 1.24
CA ILE A 69 -5.49 19.53 2.00
C ILE A 69 -5.74 21.03 2.09
N ASN A 70 -4.71 21.83 2.43
CA ASN A 70 -4.82 23.27 2.52
C ASN A 70 -5.17 23.89 1.17
N LYS A 71 -4.61 23.37 0.07
CA LYS A 71 -4.91 23.83 -1.29
C LYS A 71 -6.36 23.53 -1.68
N ALA A 72 -6.88 22.33 -1.38
CA ALA A 72 -8.27 21.99 -1.62
C ALA A 72 -9.22 22.92 -0.84
N LYS A 73 -8.90 23.26 0.41
CA LYS A 73 -9.63 24.23 1.22
C LYS A 73 -9.61 25.64 0.59
N ASN A 74 -8.44 26.11 0.16
CA ASN A 74 -8.29 27.42 -0.48
C ASN A 74 -9.05 27.53 -1.81
N TYR A 75 -9.22 26.41 -2.50
CA TYR A 75 -10.03 26.34 -3.73
C TYR A 75 -11.53 26.13 -3.45
N ASN A 76 -11.95 26.08 -2.18
CA ASN A 76 -13.32 25.77 -1.76
C ASN A 76 -13.86 24.47 -2.37
N MET A 77 -12.99 23.48 -2.57
CA MET A 77 -13.39 22.18 -3.10
C MET A 77 -14.07 21.34 -2.02
N LEU A 78 -15.13 20.64 -2.43
CA LEU A 78 -15.65 19.53 -1.62
C LEU A 78 -14.68 18.37 -1.73
N PHE A 79 -14.09 17.93 -0.62
CA PHE A 79 -13.15 16.80 -0.63
C PHE A 79 -13.41 15.80 0.49
N TYR A 80 -13.05 14.57 0.23
CA TYR A 80 -13.07 13.47 1.20
C TYR A 80 -11.70 12.80 1.25
N ASP A 81 -11.26 12.47 2.45
CA ASP A 81 -9.98 11.78 2.66
C ASP A 81 -10.24 10.28 2.86
N ALA A 82 -9.86 9.48 1.85
CA ALA A 82 -9.95 8.04 1.91
C ALA A 82 -8.68 7.37 2.50
N ILE A 83 -7.82 8.16 3.15
CA ILE A 83 -6.60 7.66 3.80
C ILE A 83 -6.87 6.39 4.61
N CYS A 84 -6.02 5.38 4.44
CA CYS A 84 -6.06 4.18 5.28
C CYS A 84 -5.87 4.56 6.75
N PRO A 85 -6.70 4.05 7.68
CA PRO A 85 -6.54 4.33 9.11
C PRO A 85 -5.15 3.99 9.66
N LEU A 86 -4.47 2.99 9.09
CA LEU A 86 -3.11 2.61 9.47
C LEU A 86 -2.08 3.66 9.02
N VAL A 87 -2.22 4.21 7.81
CA VAL A 87 -1.40 5.33 7.33
C VAL A 87 -1.70 6.59 8.14
N SER A 88 -2.98 6.85 8.46
CA SER A 88 -3.38 7.98 9.30
C SER A 88 -2.76 7.94 10.70
N LYS A 89 -2.53 6.73 11.25
CA LYS A 89 -1.79 6.54 12.51
C LYS A 89 -0.36 7.08 12.37
N ILE A 90 0.34 6.72 11.29
CA ILE A 90 1.71 7.17 11.04
C ILE A 90 1.77 8.69 10.84
N HIS A 91 0.80 9.27 10.10
CA HIS A 91 0.68 10.73 9.97
C HIS A 91 0.56 11.46 11.31
N LYS A 92 -0.17 10.90 12.27
CA LYS A 92 -0.28 11.47 13.63
C LYS A 92 1.01 11.27 14.42
N GLU A 93 1.64 10.12 14.28
CA GLU A 93 2.87 9.78 14.98
C GLU A 93 4.02 10.68 14.54
N ILE A 94 4.21 10.89 13.23
CA ILE A 94 5.27 11.76 12.72
C ILE A 94 5.15 13.21 13.21
N ILE A 95 3.90 13.74 13.30
CA ILE A 95 3.62 15.06 13.84
C ILE A 95 3.99 15.12 15.34
N GLN A 96 3.67 14.08 16.11
CA GLN A 96 4.03 14.01 17.53
C GLN A 96 5.54 13.93 17.73
N LEU A 97 6.24 13.15 16.89
CA LEU A 97 7.70 13.05 16.93
C LEU A 97 8.36 14.41 16.65
N GLU A 98 7.92 15.13 15.60
CA GLU A 98 8.41 16.47 15.30
C GLU A 98 8.17 17.45 16.46
N ASN A 99 6.95 17.46 17.04
CA ASN A 99 6.63 18.35 18.17
C ASN A 99 7.45 18.02 19.44
N ASN A 100 8.01 16.82 19.56
CA ASN A 100 8.91 16.39 20.63
C ASN A 100 10.40 16.50 20.24
N GLU A 101 10.70 17.20 19.14
CA GLU A 101 12.06 17.51 18.67
C GLU A 101 12.89 16.28 18.27
N TYR A 102 12.23 15.21 17.79
CA TYR A 102 12.94 14.07 17.20
C TYR A 102 13.34 14.37 15.77
N LYS A 103 14.55 13.95 15.39
CA LYS A 103 14.88 13.68 13.98
C LYS A 103 14.31 12.31 13.63
N ILE A 104 13.66 12.22 12.47
CA ILE A 104 12.87 11.07 12.09
C ILE A 104 13.52 10.35 10.92
N LEU A 105 13.74 9.06 11.08
CA LEU A 105 14.20 8.18 10.01
C LEU A 105 12.96 7.45 9.45
N MET A 106 12.65 7.68 8.19
CA MET A 106 11.55 6.99 7.54
C MET A 106 12.09 5.86 6.67
N ILE A 107 11.81 4.62 7.05
CA ILE A 107 12.11 3.47 6.21
C ILE A 107 11.01 3.37 5.14
N GLY A 108 11.39 3.49 3.86
CA GLY A 108 10.41 3.52 2.77
C GLY A 108 11.07 3.70 1.41
N HIS A 109 10.26 3.72 0.35
CA HIS A 109 10.74 3.91 -1.01
C HIS A 109 10.51 5.35 -1.48
N GLU A 110 11.55 5.95 -2.03
CA GLU A 110 11.49 7.26 -2.66
C GLU A 110 10.39 7.31 -3.73
N HIS A 111 9.73 8.46 -3.86
CA HIS A 111 8.61 8.69 -4.79
C HIS A 111 7.34 7.86 -4.53
N HIS A 112 7.27 7.07 -3.46
CA HIS A 112 6.04 6.38 -3.12
C HIS A 112 5.02 7.37 -2.52
N PRO A 113 3.73 7.38 -2.97
CA PRO A 113 2.73 8.34 -2.50
C PRO A 113 2.52 8.36 -0.98
N GLU A 114 2.63 7.21 -0.30
CA GLU A 114 2.54 7.12 1.16
C GLU A 114 3.71 7.82 1.84
N VAL A 115 4.94 7.68 1.30
CA VAL A 115 6.14 8.34 1.82
C VAL A 115 6.03 9.85 1.65
N GLU A 116 5.63 10.31 0.46
CA GLU A 116 5.41 11.73 0.20
C GLU A 116 4.28 12.32 1.07
N GLY A 117 3.18 11.57 1.23
CA GLY A 117 2.05 11.95 2.06
C GLY A 117 2.43 12.08 3.53
N THR A 118 3.22 11.15 4.04
CA THR A 118 3.71 11.12 5.43
C THR A 118 4.73 12.22 5.67
N ALA A 119 5.75 12.35 4.82
CA ALA A 119 6.74 13.41 4.90
C ALA A 119 6.09 14.81 4.85
N GLY A 120 5.05 14.95 4.03
CA GLY A 120 4.30 16.19 3.88
C GLY A 120 3.39 16.55 5.07
N GLN A 121 3.41 15.81 6.17
CA GLN A 121 2.78 16.18 7.45
C GLN A 121 3.70 17.05 8.30
N LEU A 122 5.01 17.02 8.06
CA LEU A 122 5.98 17.80 8.82
C LEU A 122 5.89 19.28 8.46
N LYS A 123 6.17 20.11 9.46
CA LYS A 123 6.36 21.57 9.27
C LYS A 123 7.72 21.85 8.62
N ASP A 124 8.75 21.10 9.03
CA ASP A 124 10.09 21.18 8.48
C ASP A 124 10.53 19.79 7.97
N ILE A 125 10.60 19.65 6.65
CA ILE A 125 11.05 18.43 5.99
C ILE A 125 12.50 18.04 6.35
N ALA A 126 13.33 18.99 6.78
CA ALA A 126 14.69 18.72 7.24
C ALA A 126 14.74 17.88 8.53
N ASN A 127 13.59 17.66 9.19
CA ASN A 127 13.48 16.75 10.32
C ASN A 127 13.35 15.28 9.91
N LEU A 128 13.19 14.98 8.62
CA LEU A 128 13.06 13.62 8.11
C LEU A 128 14.25 13.24 7.22
N THR A 129 14.74 12.03 7.41
CA THR A 129 15.70 11.36 6.53
C THR A 129 15.11 10.05 6.04
N LEU A 130 15.05 9.85 4.72
CA LEU A 130 14.61 8.62 4.12
C LEU A 130 15.73 7.57 4.18
N VAL A 131 15.36 6.34 4.52
CA VAL A 131 16.25 5.16 4.57
C VAL A 131 15.59 4.08 3.71
N GLN A 132 16.24 3.68 2.63
CA GLN A 132 15.69 2.71 1.70
C GLN A 132 16.31 1.32 1.85
N ASN A 133 17.55 1.27 2.35
CA ASN A 133 18.35 0.05 2.46
C ASN A 133 19.41 0.16 3.58
N ILE A 134 20.15 -0.90 3.81
CA ILE A 134 21.20 -0.95 4.85
C ILE A 134 22.33 0.03 4.55
N GLU A 135 22.70 0.20 3.29
CA GLU A 135 23.77 1.12 2.86
C GLU A 135 23.45 2.58 3.19
N ASP A 136 22.15 2.93 3.24
CA ASP A 136 21.74 4.26 3.70
C ASP A 136 21.96 4.41 5.20
N VAL A 137 21.75 3.36 5.99
CA VAL A 137 22.06 3.39 7.44
C VAL A 137 23.53 3.70 7.68
N ASP A 138 24.42 3.12 6.88
CA ASP A 138 25.88 3.36 7.02
C ASP A 138 26.25 4.82 6.78
N LYS A 139 25.54 5.51 5.88
CA LYS A 139 25.76 6.93 5.55
C LYS A 139 25.21 7.92 6.58
N LEU A 140 24.32 7.47 7.48
CA LEU A 140 23.73 8.34 8.49
C LEU A 140 24.79 8.83 9.48
N TYR A 141 24.73 10.10 9.82
CA TYR A 141 25.52 10.68 10.88
C TYR A 141 24.68 11.61 11.74
N PHE A 142 24.45 11.21 13.00
CA PHE A 142 23.78 12.02 14.01
C PHE A 142 24.59 12.03 15.29
N PRO A 143 24.64 13.17 16.01
CA PRO A 143 25.29 13.25 17.33
C PRO A 143 24.64 12.26 18.31
N LEU A 144 25.45 11.71 19.24
CA LEU A 144 24.96 10.70 20.22
C LEU A 144 23.82 11.21 21.12
N ASN A 145 23.71 12.50 21.32
CA ASN A 145 22.66 13.14 22.13
C ASN A 145 21.44 13.54 21.30
N GLN A 146 21.43 13.30 19.99
CA GLN A 146 20.29 13.60 19.14
C GLN A 146 19.14 12.65 19.46
N LYS A 147 17.95 13.20 19.70
CA LYS A 147 16.73 12.40 19.76
C LYS A 147 16.40 11.89 18.36
N LEU A 148 16.45 10.57 18.20
CA LEU A 148 16.13 9.88 16.96
C LEU A 148 14.91 9.00 17.16
N ALA A 149 14.05 8.92 16.15
CA ALA A 149 12.97 7.96 16.04
C ALA A 149 12.92 7.40 14.62
N TYR A 150 12.38 6.20 14.46
CA TYR A 150 12.07 5.72 13.12
C TYR A 150 10.59 5.39 12.98
N ILE A 151 10.10 5.48 11.76
CA ILE A 151 8.79 5.02 11.27
C ILE A 151 8.99 4.25 9.98
N THR A 152 7.98 3.49 9.55
CA THR A 152 8.08 2.73 8.29
C THR A 152 6.87 2.98 7.38
N GLN A 153 7.07 2.82 6.08
CA GLN A 153 6.00 2.67 5.12
C GLN A 153 5.22 1.37 5.43
N THR A 154 3.89 1.37 5.20
CA THR A 154 3.02 0.26 5.62
C THR A 154 3.13 -1.00 4.75
N THR A 155 3.72 -0.92 3.56
CA THR A 155 3.73 -1.99 2.54
C THR A 155 5.14 -2.52 2.23
N LEU A 156 6.06 -2.41 3.18
CA LEU A 156 7.44 -2.91 3.02
C LEU A 156 7.54 -4.43 3.19
N SER A 157 8.69 -4.97 2.79
CA SER A 157 9.11 -6.31 3.18
C SER A 157 9.35 -6.37 4.69
N VAL A 158 8.68 -7.28 5.38
CA VAL A 158 8.88 -7.50 6.82
C VAL A 158 10.33 -7.87 7.12
N PHE A 159 10.92 -8.70 6.26
CA PHE A 159 12.27 -9.23 6.44
C PHE A 159 13.34 -8.18 6.20
N ASP A 160 13.26 -7.45 5.06
CA ASP A 160 14.23 -6.42 4.73
C ASP A 160 14.15 -5.24 5.71
N THR A 161 12.92 -4.89 6.13
CA THR A 161 12.72 -3.84 7.14
C THR A 161 13.34 -4.23 8.47
N GLN A 162 13.24 -5.49 8.88
CA GLN A 162 13.87 -5.96 10.12
C GLN A 162 15.41 -5.82 10.05
N GLU A 163 16.02 -6.17 8.91
CA GLU A 163 17.46 -6.00 8.72
C GLU A 163 17.91 -4.54 8.83
N ILE A 164 17.11 -3.60 8.27
CA ILE A 164 17.36 -2.16 8.39
C ILE A 164 17.20 -1.69 9.83
N VAL A 165 16.14 -2.13 10.52
CA VAL A 165 15.87 -1.80 11.92
C VAL A 165 17.00 -2.29 12.83
N ASP A 166 17.44 -3.53 12.67
CA ASP A 166 18.55 -4.11 13.44
C ASP A 166 19.83 -3.29 13.23
N ALA A 167 20.12 -2.84 12.01
CA ALA A 167 21.25 -1.98 11.71
C ALA A 167 21.13 -0.58 12.36
N LEU A 168 19.93 0.00 12.34
CA LEU A 168 19.64 1.29 12.98
C LEU A 168 19.79 1.20 14.49
N GLU A 169 19.22 0.19 15.14
CA GLU A 169 19.30 0.00 16.59
C GLU A 169 20.73 -0.29 17.06
N LYS A 170 21.50 -1.02 16.24
CA LYS A 170 22.93 -1.23 16.50
C LYS A 170 23.72 0.07 16.41
N LYS A 171 23.43 0.91 15.42
CA LYS A 171 24.14 2.19 15.21
C LYS A 171 23.72 3.28 16.19
N TYR A 172 22.44 3.30 16.53
CA TYR A 172 21.79 4.26 17.43
C TYR A 172 20.98 3.57 18.53
N PRO A 173 21.60 3.03 19.58
CA PRO A 173 20.94 2.20 20.60
C PRO A 173 19.80 2.88 21.35
N SER A 174 19.71 4.22 21.31
CA SER A 174 18.66 5.01 21.94
C SER A 174 17.57 5.46 20.97
N ILE A 175 17.56 4.95 19.72
CA ILE A 175 16.54 5.30 18.74
C ILE A 175 15.14 4.85 19.22
N LEU A 176 14.17 5.73 19.10
CA LEU A 176 12.80 5.42 19.48
C LEU A 176 12.11 4.62 18.36
N ALA A 177 11.69 3.41 18.71
CA ALA A 177 10.90 2.56 17.83
C ALA A 177 9.40 2.93 17.89
N PRO A 178 8.62 2.67 16.83
CA PRO A 178 7.17 2.78 16.89
C PRO A 178 6.60 1.80 17.94
N LYS A 179 5.54 2.20 18.65
CA LYS A 179 4.91 1.37 19.71
C LYS A 179 4.38 0.04 19.21
N LYS A 180 4.01 -0.04 17.95
CA LYS A 180 3.60 -1.24 17.22
C LYS A 180 4.15 -1.13 15.81
N SER A 181 4.44 -2.26 15.18
CA SER A 181 4.88 -2.27 13.77
C SER A 181 3.99 -1.36 12.92
N ASP A 182 4.62 -0.56 12.07
CA ASP A 182 3.93 0.28 11.10
C ASP A 182 3.59 -0.50 9.83
N ILE A 183 4.31 -1.60 9.54
CA ILE A 183 3.91 -2.52 8.47
C ILE A 183 2.52 -3.06 8.81
N CYS A 184 1.58 -2.86 7.90
CA CYS A 184 0.19 -3.20 8.17
C CYS A 184 -0.02 -4.73 8.21
N TYR A 185 -0.99 -5.17 9.02
CA TYR A 185 -1.34 -6.58 9.15
C TYR A 185 -1.66 -7.24 7.80
N ALA A 186 -2.33 -6.52 6.90
CA ALA A 186 -2.64 -7.02 5.58
C ALA A 186 -1.40 -7.29 4.72
N THR A 187 -0.29 -6.57 4.98
CA THR A 187 1.01 -6.81 4.35
C THR A 187 1.74 -7.95 5.05
N SER A 188 1.87 -7.91 6.37
CA SER A 188 2.63 -8.91 7.12
C SER A 188 2.00 -10.31 7.05
N ASN A 189 0.68 -10.43 7.22
CA ASN A 189 -0.01 -11.73 7.15
C ASN A 189 0.18 -12.38 5.78
N ARG A 190 0.04 -11.61 4.68
CA ARG A 190 0.27 -12.14 3.33
C ARG A 190 1.71 -12.59 3.11
N GLN A 191 2.70 -11.82 3.56
CA GLN A 191 4.10 -12.21 3.43
C GLN A 191 4.42 -13.48 4.24
N LEU A 192 3.91 -13.60 5.47
CA LEU A 192 4.08 -14.80 6.28
C LEU A 192 3.41 -16.02 5.64
N SER A 193 2.19 -15.88 5.14
CA SER A 193 1.51 -16.97 4.41
C SER A 193 2.27 -17.39 3.15
N VAL A 194 2.79 -16.43 2.37
CA VAL A 194 3.62 -16.71 1.19
C VAL A 194 4.92 -17.41 1.60
N GLN A 195 5.56 -16.97 2.68
CA GLN A 195 6.76 -17.64 3.23
C GLN A 195 6.51 -19.11 3.53
N ASP A 196 5.41 -19.42 4.21
CA ASP A 196 5.08 -20.79 4.63
C ASP A 196 4.75 -21.69 3.43
N MET A 197 4.02 -21.14 2.44
CA MET A 197 3.60 -21.87 1.25
C MET A 197 4.76 -22.10 0.27
N SER A 198 5.66 -21.14 0.13
CA SER A 198 6.69 -21.13 -0.93
C SER A 198 7.61 -22.34 -0.95
N LYS A 199 7.79 -22.99 0.19
CA LYS A 199 8.62 -24.21 0.31
C LYS A 199 7.95 -25.47 -0.26
N ASN A 200 6.63 -25.42 -0.45
CA ASN A 200 5.80 -26.59 -0.77
C ASN A 200 5.14 -26.50 -2.16
N VAL A 201 5.51 -25.49 -2.95
CA VAL A 201 4.95 -25.28 -4.28
C VAL A 201 6.03 -25.13 -5.34
N ASP A 202 5.75 -25.54 -6.57
CA ASP A 202 6.68 -25.46 -7.71
C ASP A 202 6.74 -24.03 -8.25
N ALA A 203 5.58 -23.34 -8.27
CA ALA A 203 5.45 -21.97 -8.72
C ALA A 203 4.54 -21.16 -7.80
N PHE A 204 4.71 -19.84 -7.78
CA PHE A 204 3.89 -18.93 -6.99
C PHE A 204 3.41 -17.75 -7.86
N PHE A 205 2.10 -17.55 -7.94
CA PHE A 205 1.49 -16.46 -8.70
C PHE A 205 0.81 -15.45 -7.76
N VAL A 206 1.13 -14.19 -7.95
CA VAL A 206 0.60 -13.08 -7.14
C VAL A 206 -0.31 -12.23 -8.02
N ILE A 207 -1.60 -12.20 -7.72
CA ILE A 207 -2.54 -11.30 -8.37
C ILE A 207 -2.35 -9.90 -7.82
N GLY A 208 -1.96 -8.93 -8.67
CA GLY A 208 -1.65 -7.58 -8.20
C GLY A 208 -1.23 -6.63 -9.32
N ALA A 209 -0.47 -5.60 -8.98
CA ALA A 209 -0.02 -4.60 -9.94
C ALA A 209 1.48 -4.29 -9.78
N HIS A 210 2.16 -4.00 -10.89
CA HIS A 210 3.60 -3.68 -10.90
C HIS A 210 3.94 -2.40 -10.13
N ASN A 211 3.01 -1.48 -10.00
CA ASN A 211 3.19 -0.24 -9.22
C ASN A 211 2.77 -0.41 -7.74
N SER A 212 2.36 -1.61 -7.32
CA SER A 212 2.01 -1.90 -5.93
C SER A 212 3.21 -2.47 -5.18
N SER A 213 3.71 -1.72 -4.20
CA SER A 213 4.77 -2.19 -3.29
C SER A 213 4.42 -3.54 -2.67
N ASN A 214 3.20 -3.71 -2.16
CA ASN A 214 2.77 -4.99 -1.58
C ASN A 214 2.85 -6.15 -2.58
N SER A 215 2.41 -5.95 -3.83
CA SER A 215 2.46 -7.00 -4.87
C SER A 215 3.90 -7.46 -5.14
N ILE A 216 4.82 -6.51 -5.31
CA ILE A 216 6.23 -6.80 -5.56
C ILE A 216 6.84 -7.57 -4.39
N ARG A 217 6.58 -7.12 -3.14
CA ARG A 217 7.11 -7.79 -1.94
C ARG A 217 6.63 -9.23 -1.79
N LEU A 218 5.41 -9.57 -2.21
CA LEU A 218 4.91 -10.96 -2.20
C LEU A 218 5.67 -11.85 -3.19
N VAL A 219 5.93 -11.36 -4.41
CA VAL A 219 6.75 -12.09 -5.40
C VAL A 219 8.17 -12.32 -4.88
N GLU A 220 8.79 -11.29 -4.31
CA GLU A 220 10.14 -11.38 -3.73
C GLU A 220 10.18 -12.32 -2.53
N THR A 221 9.15 -12.30 -1.67
CA THR A 221 9.03 -13.23 -0.55
C THR A 221 8.99 -14.68 -1.03
N ALA A 222 8.19 -14.99 -2.06
CA ALA A 222 8.13 -16.33 -2.60
C ALA A 222 9.50 -16.80 -3.12
N LYS A 223 10.22 -15.95 -3.85
CA LYS A 223 11.58 -16.24 -4.32
C LYS A 223 12.57 -16.45 -3.16
N ARG A 224 12.56 -15.54 -2.18
CA ARG A 224 13.44 -15.58 -1.00
C ARG A 224 13.30 -16.89 -0.23
N PHE A 225 12.08 -17.41 -0.13
CA PHE A 225 11.77 -18.62 0.65
C PHE A 225 11.73 -19.91 -0.19
N GLY A 226 12.31 -19.90 -1.38
CA GLY A 226 12.69 -21.09 -2.13
C GLY A 226 11.77 -21.49 -3.27
N CYS A 227 10.73 -20.73 -3.57
CA CYS A 227 9.94 -20.95 -4.79
C CYS A 227 10.78 -20.58 -6.02
N LYS A 228 10.99 -21.53 -6.93
CA LYS A 228 11.85 -21.34 -8.10
C LYS A 228 11.22 -20.42 -9.15
N HIS A 229 9.90 -20.52 -9.34
CA HIS A 229 9.14 -19.68 -10.25
C HIS A 229 8.17 -18.83 -9.44
N SER A 230 8.29 -17.53 -9.52
CA SER A 230 7.38 -16.61 -8.86
C SER A 230 7.11 -15.42 -9.77
N GLU A 231 5.84 -15.16 -10.04
CA GLU A 231 5.39 -14.20 -11.03
C GLU A 231 4.23 -13.34 -10.53
N LEU A 232 4.20 -12.08 -10.98
CA LEU A 232 3.10 -11.15 -10.77
C LEU A 232 2.13 -11.23 -11.94
N VAL A 233 0.86 -11.51 -11.66
CA VAL A 233 -0.24 -11.52 -12.62
C VAL A 233 -1.03 -10.21 -12.49
N GLU A 234 -0.78 -9.25 -13.38
CA GLU A 234 -1.48 -7.96 -13.36
C GLU A 234 -2.79 -8.02 -14.16
N ASN A 235 -2.80 -8.72 -15.29
CA ASN A 235 -4.00 -8.90 -16.12
C ASN A 235 -4.26 -10.39 -16.34
N ILE A 236 -5.36 -10.86 -15.77
CA ILE A 236 -5.78 -12.26 -15.85
C ILE A 236 -6.04 -12.69 -17.30
N ASN A 237 -6.56 -11.77 -18.13
CA ASN A 237 -6.93 -12.06 -19.51
C ASN A 237 -5.70 -12.22 -20.43
N ASP A 238 -4.56 -11.62 -20.07
CA ASP A 238 -3.33 -11.68 -20.84
C ASP A 238 -2.36 -12.76 -20.33
N PHE A 239 -2.74 -13.47 -19.26
CA PHE A 239 -1.89 -14.51 -18.67
C PHE A 239 -1.85 -15.75 -19.56
N ASP A 240 -0.64 -16.25 -19.80
CA ASP A 240 -0.45 -17.51 -20.54
C ASP A 240 -0.67 -18.73 -19.63
N TYR A 241 -1.89 -19.23 -19.60
CA TYR A 241 -2.27 -20.38 -18.78
C TYR A 241 -1.53 -21.66 -19.17
N SER A 242 -0.89 -21.76 -20.35
CA SER A 242 -0.16 -22.94 -20.75
C SER A 242 1.07 -23.21 -19.90
N ILE A 243 1.67 -22.18 -19.32
CA ILE A 243 2.83 -22.30 -18.41
C ILE A 243 2.52 -23.16 -17.17
N LEU A 244 1.24 -23.22 -16.78
CA LEU A 244 0.82 -23.99 -15.60
C LEU A 244 1.01 -25.49 -15.79
N ALA A 245 1.12 -25.99 -17.03
CA ALA A 245 1.42 -27.40 -17.33
C ALA A 245 2.83 -27.84 -16.85
N GLU A 246 3.73 -26.90 -16.58
CA GLU A 246 5.07 -27.17 -16.09
C GLU A 246 5.11 -27.46 -14.57
N PHE A 247 4.02 -27.23 -13.85
CA PHE A 247 3.97 -27.29 -12.39
C PHE A 247 2.92 -28.28 -11.90
N ASN A 248 3.25 -29.02 -10.84
CA ASN A 248 2.31 -29.92 -10.17
C ASN A 248 1.54 -29.21 -9.05
N THR A 249 2.21 -28.28 -8.38
CA THR A 249 1.65 -27.49 -7.27
C THR A 249 1.95 -26.02 -7.47
N ILE A 250 0.94 -25.18 -7.35
CA ILE A 250 1.07 -23.74 -7.44
C ILE A 250 0.52 -23.05 -6.18
N GLY A 251 1.23 -22.02 -5.72
CA GLY A 251 0.74 -21.09 -4.72
C GLY A 251 0.06 -19.90 -5.38
N LEU A 252 -1.07 -19.48 -4.85
CA LEU A 252 -1.80 -18.30 -5.32
C LEU A 252 -2.07 -17.35 -4.15
N THR A 253 -1.87 -16.07 -4.38
CA THR A 253 -2.31 -15.02 -3.47
C THR A 253 -2.74 -13.77 -4.22
N ALA A 254 -3.58 -12.96 -3.59
CA ALA A 254 -3.89 -11.61 -4.05
C ALA A 254 -3.16 -10.59 -3.19
N SER A 255 -2.63 -9.53 -3.81
CA SER A 255 -2.05 -8.42 -3.05
C SER A 255 -3.13 -7.67 -2.27
N ALA A 256 -2.71 -6.90 -1.26
CA ALA A 256 -3.65 -6.12 -0.43
C ALA A 256 -4.51 -5.12 -1.24
N SER A 257 -4.07 -4.73 -2.43
CA SER A 257 -4.80 -3.83 -3.34
C SER A 257 -5.66 -4.55 -4.39
N ALA A 258 -5.55 -5.87 -4.50
CA ALA A 258 -6.34 -6.68 -5.43
C ALA A 258 -7.63 -7.17 -4.76
N PRO A 259 -8.81 -6.96 -5.38
CA PRO A 259 -10.05 -7.54 -4.91
C PRO A 259 -10.02 -9.08 -4.93
N GLU A 260 -10.69 -9.72 -3.97
CA GLU A 260 -10.81 -11.19 -3.92
C GLU A 260 -11.45 -11.76 -5.20
N GLU A 261 -12.31 -10.97 -5.85
CA GLU A 261 -12.92 -11.30 -7.14
C GLU A 261 -11.87 -11.63 -8.22
N GLN A 262 -10.75 -10.90 -8.28
CA GLN A 262 -9.69 -11.19 -9.24
C GLN A 262 -9.04 -12.56 -8.99
N LEU A 263 -8.81 -12.93 -7.73
CA LEU A 263 -8.26 -14.24 -7.39
C LEU A 263 -9.23 -15.35 -7.81
N ASN A 264 -10.51 -15.17 -7.52
CA ASN A 264 -11.55 -16.15 -7.88
C ASN A 264 -11.67 -16.30 -9.40
N LEU A 265 -11.66 -15.19 -10.15
CA LEU A 265 -11.65 -15.22 -11.61
C LEU A 265 -10.43 -15.99 -12.16
N PHE A 266 -9.25 -15.77 -11.61
CA PHE A 266 -8.04 -16.48 -12.02
C PHE A 266 -8.17 -17.99 -11.79
N ILE A 267 -8.70 -18.40 -10.64
CA ILE A 267 -8.96 -19.82 -10.32
C ILE A 267 -9.98 -20.41 -11.31
N GLU A 268 -11.04 -19.69 -11.65
CA GLU A 268 -12.04 -20.16 -12.62
C GLU A 268 -11.47 -20.31 -14.05
N GLU A 269 -10.57 -19.40 -14.47
CA GLU A 269 -9.86 -19.57 -15.75
C GLU A 269 -8.96 -20.82 -15.75
N ILE A 270 -8.25 -21.09 -14.65
CA ILE A 270 -7.44 -22.33 -14.51
C ILE A 270 -8.33 -23.57 -14.64
N LYS A 271 -9.49 -23.59 -13.98
CA LYS A 271 -10.44 -24.72 -14.02
C LYS A 271 -10.99 -25.04 -15.40
N LYS A 272 -11.01 -24.08 -16.33
CA LYS A 272 -11.42 -24.32 -17.72
C LYS A 272 -10.44 -25.20 -18.48
N VAL A 273 -9.15 -25.19 -18.08
CA VAL A 273 -8.06 -25.87 -18.79
C VAL A 273 -7.56 -27.08 -18.01
N TYR A 274 -7.59 -27.04 -16.68
CA TYR A 274 -6.99 -28.04 -15.80
C TYR A 274 -8.01 -28.55 -14.77
N THR A 275 -7.89 -29.84 -14.41
CA THR A 275 -8.54 -30.38 -13.21
C THR A 275 -7.66 -30.07 -12.02
N ILE A 276 -8.15 -29.27 -11.06
CA ILE A 276 -7.37 -28.83 -9.90
C ILE A 276 -8.09 -29.14 -8.59
N GLU A 277 -7.33 -29.32 -7.54
CA GLU A 277 -7.76 -29.30 -6.15
C GLU A 277 -7.31 -27.98 -5.52
N VAL A 278 -8.23 -27.26 -4.88
CA VAL A 278 -7.95 -25.97 -4.23
C VAL A 278 -7.85 -26.20 -2.72
N LEU A 279 -6.67 -25.97 -2.16
CA LEU A 279 -6.43 -26.00 -0.71
C LEU A 279 -6.41 -24.56 -0.19
N ASN A 280 -7.33 -24.24 0.73
CA ASN A 280 -7.38 -22.91 1.34
C ASN A 280 -6.43 -22.78 2.52
N PHE A 281 -5.52 -21.82 2.43
CA PHE A 281 -4.65 -21.38 3.51
C PHE A 281 -5.20 -20.08 4.12
N LYS A 282 -6.41 -20.11 4.67
CA LYS A 282 -7.06 -18.89 5.13
C LYS A 282 -6.88 -18.69 6.62
N GLU A 283 -6.19 -17.61 7.03
CA GLU A 283 -6.47 -16.94 8.29
C GLU A 283 -7.51 -15.85 8.03
N ASP A 284 -8.64 -15.89 8.71
CA ASP A 284 -9.69 -14.88 8.57
C ASP A 284 -9.23 -13.55 9.17
N GLU A 285 -8.97 -12.56 8.32
CA GLU A 285 -8.75 -11.18 8.72
C GLU A 285 -10.11 -10.53 9.05
N ASN A 286 -10.55 -10.62 10.30
CA ASN A 286 -11.82 -10.01 10.76
C ASN A 286 -11.69 -8.51 11.10
N ILE A 287 -11.02 -7.73 10.23
CA ILE A 287 -10.81 -6.30 10.45
C ILE A 287 -11.55 -5.49 9.37
N THR A 288 -12.56 -4.75 9.80
CA THR A 288 -13.28 -3.80 8.94
C THR A 288 -13.12 -2.36 9.44
N PHE A 289 -12.91 -1.43 8.53
CA PHE A 289 -12.85 0.00 8.83
C PHE A 289 -14.16 0.68 8.42
N LYS A 290 -14.75 1.44 9.36
CA LYS A 290 -16.00 2.17 9.11
C LYS A 290 -15.82 3.26 8.06
N ILE A 291 -16.82 3.41 7.20
CA ILE A 291 -16.97 4.56 6.31
C ILE A 291 -17.47 5.76 7.11
N PRO A 292 -17.02 6.97 6.79
CA PRO A 292 -17.54 8.17 7.43
C PRO A 292 -19.05 8.34 7.20
N ASN A 293 -19.80 8.70 8.25
CA ASN A 293 -21.27 8.82 8.23
C ASN A 293 -21.82 9.80 7.18
N PHE A 294 -21.02 10.75 6.70
CA PHE A 294 -21.45 11.73 5.71
C PHE A 294 -21.59 11.17 4.28
N LEU A 295 -21.14 9.95 4.05
CA LEU A 295 -21.32 9.21 2.79
C LEU A 295 -22.46 8.17 2.87
N ASN A 296 -23.07 8.00 4.01
CA ASN A 296 -24.22 7.12 4.22
C ASN A 296 -25.52 7.85 3.90
#